data_0830b2d11a843be6732114d785267a47
#
_entry.id   0830b2d11a843be6732114d785267a47
#
_cell.length_a   1.000
_cell.length_b   1.000
_cell.length_c   1.000
_cell.angle_alpha   90.00
_cell.angle_beta   90.00
_cell.angle_gamma   90.00
#
_symmetry.space_group_name_H-M   'P 1'
#
loop_
_entity.id
_entity.type
_entity.pdbx_description
1 polymer ?
#
loop_
_entity_poly.entity_id
_entity_poly.type
_entity_poly.pdbx_seq_one_letter_code
_entity_poly.pdbx_strand_id
1 'polypeptide(L)'
;YSKKKQYPYPQSVEDEIVAHRSRGMGSKEKRLPNILSLITKDQFELITSNPERPVIIQGSAGSGKTTVALHRLAWLLHEENSFAQAKNTRVVVMNKSLQIYVCATLPSMGIEGVETSTFNGWALSIIRKAVRGRPFFKFLNVPSFVEEIKFSEEILKALEGWVEKQNCALDAQVKEIFKKWPGLLKSWKKAGNTAVLPRLKDFIHDVKESNLPKYD
;
A
#
# COMPACT_ATOMS: atom_id res chain seq x y z
N TYR A 1 13.69 -12.36 23.63
CA TYR A 1 12.63 -13.25 23.13
C TYR A 1 11.31 -12.74 23.65
N SER A 2 10.64 -11.85 22.89
CA SER A 2 9.31 -11.34 23.19
C SER A 2 8.28 -12.40 22.80
N LYS A 3 7.51 -12.88 23.78
CA LYS A 3 6.41 -13.79 23.54
C LYS A 3 5.33 -13.04 22.72
N LYS A 4 5.12 -13.44 21.46
CA LYS A 4 3.95 -13.00 20.68
C LYS A 4 2.69 -13.35 21.47
N LYS A 5 1.96 -12.34 21.93
CA LYS A 5 0.62 -12.52 22.47
C LYS A 5 -0.26 -13.00 21.32
N GLN A 6 -0.60 -14.27 21.35
CA GLN A 6 -1.58 -14.86 20.45
C GLN A 6 -2.95 -14.37 20.92
N TYR A 7 -3.67 -13.61 20.11
CA TYR A 7 -5.06 -13.27 20.39
C TYR A 7 -5.86 -14.57 20.48
N PRO A 8 -6.47 -14.90 21.64
CA PRO A 8 -7.24 -16.10 21.74
C PRO A 8 -8.46 -15.99 20.82
N TYR A 9 -8.58 -16.91 19.90
CA TYR A 9 -9.85 -17.15 19.22
C TYR A 9 -10.88 -17.51 20.30
N PRO A 10 -12.09 -16.89 20.32
CA PRO A 10 -13.14 -17.27 21.27
C PRO A 10 -13.37 -18.78 21.18
N GLN A 11 -13.24 -19.47 22.29
CA GLN A 11 -13.29 -20.93 22.30
C GLN A 11 -14.67 -21.51 21.94
N SER A 12 -15.73 -20.67 21.95
CA SER A 12 -16.98 -20.96 21.27
C SER A 12 -17.70 -19.67 20.84
N VAL A 13 -18.17 -19.67 19.61
CA VAL A 13 -19.07 -18.63 19.08
C VAL A 13 -20.38 -18.61 19.88
N GLU A 14 -20.74 -19.73 20.47
CA GLU A 14 -21.94 -19.92 21.31
C GLU A 14 -21.85 -19.17 22.65
N ASP A 15 -20.68 -19.11 23.28
CA ASP A 15 -20.49 -18.40 24.56
C ASP A 15 -20.61 -16.89 24.41
N GLU A 16 -20.18 -16.32 23.30
CA GLU A 16 -20.37 -14.90 22.98
C GLU A 16 -21.82 -14.56 22.61
N ILE A 17 -22.51 -15.45 21.91
CA ILE A 17 -23.94 -15.31 21.60
C ILE A 17 -24.77 -15.31 22.87
N VAL A 18 -24.44 -16.17 23.84
CA VAL A 18 -25.09 -16.24 25.15
C VAL A 18 -24.80 -15.01 26.01
N ALA A 19 -23.54 -14.51 26.00
CA ALA A 19 -23.17 -13.29 26.71
C ALA A 19 -23.86 -12.03 26.12
N HIS A 20 -24.14 -12.02 24.81
CA HIS A 20 -24.84 -10.93 24.14
C HIS A 20 -26.36 -10.94 24.41
N ARG A 21 -26.98 -12.11 24.57
CA ARG A 21 -28.41 -12.22 24.96
C ARG A 21 -28.70 -11.76 26.38
N SER A 22 -27.75 -11.91 27.28
CA SER A 22 -27.90 -11.51 28.68
C SER A 22 -27.71 -10.03 28.98
N ARG A 23 -27.22 -9.24 28.04
CA ARG A 23 -27.04 -7.79 28.16
C ARG A 23 -28.06 -6.96 27.38
N GLY A 24 -29.24 -7.49 27.22
CA GLY A 24 -30.34 -6.80 26.55
C GLY A 24 -30.94 -5.66 27.38
N MET A 25 -31.25 -4.57 26.68
CA MET A 25 -32.08 -3.42 27.03
C MET A 25 -31.37 -2.23 27.70
N GLY A 26 -31.04 -1.28 26.88
CA GLY A 26 -30.78 0.09 27.28
C GLY A 26 -29.94 0.87 26.29
N SER A 27 -30.62 1.73 25.53
CA SER A 27 -30.10 2.78 24.63
C SER A 27 -29.97 2.44 23.15
N LYS A 28 -30.71 3.24 22.36
CA LYS A 28 -30.72 3.26 20.89
C LYS A 28 -29.44 3.88 20.33
N GLU A 29 -28.31 3.24 20.54
CA GLU A 29 -27.17 3.39 19.64
C GLU A 29 -27.27 2.25 18.63
N LYS A 30 -27.42 2.60 17.35
CA LYS A 30 -27.19 1.68 16.22
C LYS A 30 -25.71 1.34 16.18
N ARG A 31 -25.22 0.61 17.18
CA ARG A 31 -23.94 -0.06 17.07
C ARG A 31 -24.10 -1.13 16.01
N LEU A 32 -23.27 -1.05 14.97
CA LEU A 32 -23.07 -2.18 14.08
C LEU A 32 -22.86 -3.42 14.95
N PRO A 33 -23.56 -4.53 14.67
CA PRO A 33 -23.36 -5.77 15.43
C PRO A 33 -21.88 -6.06 15.49
N ASN A 34 -21.43 -6.61 16.61
CA ASN A 34 -20.02 -6.94 16.84
C ASN A 34 -19.58 -7.88 15.71
N ILE A 35 -18.94 -7.34 14.67
CA ILE A 35 -18.68 -8.04 13.39
C ILE A 35 -17.78 -9.25 13.62
N LEU A 36 -17.02 -9.25 14.72
CA LEU A 36 -16.18 -10.38 15.12
C LEU A 36 -16.98 -11.67 15.34
N SER A 37 -18.25 -11.57 15.78
CA SER A 37 -19.13 -12.75 15.96
C SER A 37 -19.65 -13.34 14.64
N LEU A 38 -19.43 -12.66 13.52
CA LEU A 38 -19.88 -13.08 12.18
C LEU A 38 -18.71 -13.53 11.28
N ILE A 39 -17.47 -13.43 11.77
CA ILE A 39 -16.28 -13.85 11.01
C ILE A 39 -16.11 -15.36 11.18
N THR A 40 -16.03 -16.07 10.06
CA THR A 40 -15.75 -17.52 10.08
C THR A 40 -14.28 -17.79 10.44
N LYS A 41 -13.97 -19.02 10.84
CA LYS A 41 -12.61 -19.44 11.15
C LYS A 41 -11.65 -19.18 9.97
N ASP A 42 -12.06 -19.54 8.76
CA ASP A 42 -11.25 -19.34 7.54
C ASP A 42 -10.99 -17.85 7.26
N GLN A 43 -12.00 -17.01 7.47
CA GLN A 43 -11.85 -15.56 7.35
C GLN A 43 -10.89 -15.00 8.41
N PHE A 44 -10.96 -15.50 9.63
CA PHE A 44 -10.05 -15.11 10.71
C PHE A 44 -8.60 -15.50 10.39
N GLU A 45 -8.37 -16.70 9.88
CA GLU A 45 -7.04 -17.14 9.44
C GLU A 45 -6.47 -16.26 8.33
N LEU A 46 -7.31 -15.82 7.39
CA LEU A 46 -6.88 -14.85 6.36
C LEU A 46 -6.52 -13.48 6.96
N ILE A 47 -7.31 -13.00 7.92
CA ILE A 47 -7.08 -11.71 8.59
C ILE A 47 -5.74 -11.72 9.33
N THR A 48 -5.45 -12.81 10.03
CA THR A 48 -4.26 -12.92 10.90
C THR A 48 -3.06 -13.60 10.23
N SER A 49 -3.16 -13.92 8.94
CA SER A 49 -2.07 -14.56 8.21
C SER A 49 -0.81 -13.68 8.16
N ASN A 50 0.33 -14.30 7.89
CA ASN A 50 1.64 -13.66 7.93
C ASN A 50 1.64 -12.27 7.24
N PRO A 51 2.04 -11.17 7.94
CA PRO A 51 2.02 -9.82 7.41
C PRO A 51 3.01 -9.60 6.25
N GLU A 52 4.07 -10.38 6.16
CA GLU A 52 5.10 -10.25 5.14
C GLU A 52 4.71 -10.90 3.79
N ARG A 53 3.59 -11.64 3.77
CA ARG A 53 3.15 -12.34 2.55
C ARG A 53 1.95 -11.62 1.93
N PRO A 54 1.95 -11.45 0.59
CA PRO A 54 0.77 -10.96 -0.11
C PRO A 54 -0.37 -11.97 0.03
N VAL A 55 -1.60 -11.46 0.19
CA VAL A 55 -2.81 -12.27 0.30
C VAL A 55 -3.76 -11.88 -0.82
N ILE A 56 -4.25 -12.88 -1.56
CA ILE A 56 -5.30 -12.72 -2.56
C ILE A 56 -6.58 -13.33 -1.99
N ILE A 57 -7.63 -12.51 -1.86
CA ILE A 57 -8.92 -12.93 -1.33
C ILE A 57 -9.90 -13.13 -2.50
N GLN A 58 -10.28 -14.38 -2.77
CA GLN A 58 -11.21 -14.74 -3.82
C GLN A 58 -12.51 -15.28 -3.22
N GLY A 59 -13.63 -15.08 -3.90
CA GLY A 59 -14.95 -15.60 -3.47
C GLY A 59 -16.09 -14.95 -4.25
N SER A 60 -17.28 -15.48 -4.11
CA SER A 60 -18.51 -14.98 -4.76
C SER A 60 -18.91 -13.57 -4.27
N ALA A 61 -19.83 -12.93 -4.95
CA ALA A 61 -20.42 -11.69 -4.47
C ALA A 61 -21.07 -11.90 -3.09
N GLY A 62 -20.90 -10.98 -2.17
CA GLY A 62 -21.46 -11.09 -0.82
C GLY A 62 -20.68 -11.98 0.17
N SER A 63 -19.59 -12.65 -0.24
CA SER A 63 -18.79 -13.51 0.65
C SER A 63 -17.94 -12.78 1.70
N GLY A 64 -18.07 -11.46 1.83
CA GLY A 64 -17.36 -10.69 2.84
C GLY A 64 -15.92 -10.31 2.49
N LYS A 65 -15.47 -10.45 1.23
CA LYS A 65 -14.08 -10.13 0.81
C LYS A 65 -13.60 -8.76 1.27
N THR A 66 -14.41 -7.72 1.06
CA THR A 66 -14.09 -6.35 1.47
C THR A 66 -14.00 -6.24 3.00
N THR A 67 -14.91 -6.89 3.71
CA THR A 67 -14.92 -6.93 5.18
C THR A 67 -13.64 -7.59 5.70
N VAL A 68 -13.28 -8.76 5.17
CA VAL A 68 -12.03 -9.46 5.52
C VAL A 68 -10.81 -8.58 5.22
N ALA A 69 -10.76 -7.92 4.07
CA ALA A 69 -9.66 -7.04 3.70
C ALA A 69 -9.51 -5.85 4.66
N LEU A 70 -10.63 -5.22 5.07
CA LEU A 70 -10.61 -4.10 6.00
C LEU A 70 -10.22 -4.56 7.42
N HIS A 71 -10.70 -5.72 7.88
CA HIS A 71 -10.27 -6.28 9.17
C HIS A 71 -8.79 -6.69 9.14
N ARG A 72 -8.29 -7.24 8.02
CA ARG A 72 -6.87 -7.50 7.86
C ARG A 72 -6.06 -6.21 7.92
N LEU A 73 -6.53 -5.15 7.30
CA LEU A 73 -5.90 -3.83 7.39
C LEU A 73 -5.83 -3.35 8.84
N ALA A 74 -6.93 -3.42 9.59
CA ALA A 74 -6.96 -3.09 11.01
C ALA A 74 -5.94 -3.91 11.81
N TRP A 75 -5.88 -5.21 11.55
CA TRP A 75 -4.95 -6.12 12.20
C TRP A 75 -3.48 -5.79 11.86
N LEU A 76 -3.19 -5.46 10.60
CA LEU A 76 -1.84 -5.08 10.16
C LEU A 76 -1.38 -3.74 10.74
N LEU A 77 -2.29 -2.80 10.97
CA LEU A 77 -1.96 -1.49 11.53
C LEU A 77 -1.77 -1.51 13.05
N HIS A 78 -2.07 -2.64 13.69
CA HIS A 78 -1.80 -2.81 15.12
C HIS A 78 -0.31 -3.06 15.34
N GLU A 79 0.31 -2.28 16.22
CA GLU A 79 1.77 -2.24 16.44
C GLU A 79 2.39 -3.59 16.80
N GLU A 80 1.62 -4.46 17.48
CA GLU A 80 2.10 -5.79 17.86
C GLU A 80 2.12 -6.80 16.69
N ASN A 81 1.42 -6.51 15.58
CA ASN A 81 1.23 -7.47 14.49
C ASN A 81 2.15 -7.22 13.28
N SER A 82 2.47 -5.98 13.01
CA SER A 82 3.35 -5.62 11.90
C SER A 82 3.99 -4.25 12.07
N PHE A 83 4.93 -3.91 11.20
CA PHE A 83 5.55 -2.58 11.11
C PHE A 83 4.77 -1.62 10.22
N ALA A 84 3.59 -2.01 9.74
CA ALA A 84 2.76 -1.15 8.90
C ALA A 84 2.27 0.06 9.69
N GLN A 85 2.33 1.23 9.07
CA GLN A 85 1.85 2.48 9.65
C GLN A 85 0.82 3.10 8.72
N ALA A 86 -0.20 3.72 9.27
CA ALA A 86 -1.28 4.34 8.49
C ALA A 86 -0.74 5.30 7.40
N LYS A 87 0.27 6.12 7.73
CA LYS A 87 0.91 7.06 6.79
C LYS A 87 1.59 6.40 5.59
N ASN A 88 2.03 5.13 5.72
CA ASN A 88 2.70 4.37 4.67
C ASN A 88 1.77 3.35 4.02
N THR A 89 0.50 3.34 4.42
CA THR A 89 -0.50 2.39 3.96
C THR A 89 -1.53 3.11 3.09
N ARG A 90 -1.98 2.44 2.04
CA ARG A 90 -2.99 2.99 1.13
C ARG A 90 -4.01 1.93 0.76
N VAL A 91 -5.28 2.34 0.71
CA VAL A 91 -6.36 1.55 0.15
C VAL A 91 -6.69 2.06 -1.24
N VAL A 92 -6.55 1.18 -2.24
CA VAL A 92 -6.89 1.48 -3.63
C VAL A 92 -8.15 0.72 -4.01
N VAL A 93 -9.13 1.42 -4.51
CA VAL A 93 -10.45 0.87 -4.86
C VAL A 93 -10.80 1.11 -6.33
N MET A 94 -11.73 0.34 -6.86
CA MET A 94 -12.09 0.42 -8.27
C MET A 94 -12.86 1.69 -8.64
N ASN A 95 -13.76 2.14 -7.77
CA ASN A 95 -14.67 3.23 -8.08
C ASN A 95 -14.93 4.17 -6.90
N LYS A 96 -15.56 5.30 -7.18
CA LYS A 96 -15.83 6.36 -6.22
C LYS A 96 -16.80 5.94 -5.12
N SER A 97 -17.81 5.14 -5.45
CA SER A 97 -18.80 4.66 -4.47
C SER A 97 -18.13 3.78 -3.41
N LEU A 98 -17.25 2.85 -3.84
CA LEU A 98 -16.48 2.02 -2.93
C LEU A 98 -15.48 2.86 -2.11
N GLN A 99 -14.89 3.90 -2.68
CA GLN A 99 -14.05 4.83 -1.95
C GLN A 99 -14.81 5.50 -0.80
N ILE A 100 -16.01 6.03 -1.08
CA ILE A 100 -16.86 6.68 -0.06
C ILE A 100 -17.21 5.68 1.04
N TYR A 101 -17.61 4.46 0.68
CA TYR A 101 -17.90 3.40 1.64
C TYR A 101 -16.70 3.08 2.54
N VAL A 102 -15.53 2.87 1.98
CA VAL A 102 -14.31 2.57 2.74
C VAL A 102 -13.93 3.74 3.65
N CYS A 103 -13.95 4.99 3.14
CA CYS A 103 -13.66 6.18 3.94
C CYS A 103 -14.61 6.34 5.14
N ALA A 104 -15.89 5.93 5.00
CA ALA A 104 -16.84 5.95 6.11
C ALA A 104 -16.64 4.78 7.10
N THR A 105 -16.14 3.64 6.61
CA THR A 105 -15.98 2.42 7.42
C THR A 105 -14.69 2.42 8.25
N LEU A 106 -13.57 2.91 7.71
CA LEU A 106 -12.27 2.88 8.39
C LEU A 106 -12.29 3.53 9.79
N PRO A 107 -12.87 4.73 9.99
CA PRO A 107 -12.93 5.34 11.31
C PRO A 107 -13.75 4.53 12.31
N SER A 108 -14.83 3.84 11.86
CA SER A 108 -15.64 2.98 12.74
C SER A 108 -14.88 1.74 13.23
N MET A 109 -13.77 1.40 12.55
CA MET A 109 -12.85 0.32 12.92
C MET A 109 -11.62 0.84 13.70
N GLY A 110 -11.60 2.12 14.08
CA GLY A 110 -10.46 2.74 14.77
C GLY A 110 -9.26 3.02 13.86
N ILE A 111 -9.44 3.00 12.54
CA ILE A 111 -8.37 3.23 11.57
C ILE A 111 -8.43 4.68 11.10
N GLU A 112 -7.41 5.45 11.44
CA GLU A 112 -7.24 6.84 11.01
C GLU A 112 -5.94 7.02 10.21
N GLY A 113 -5.92 8.05 9.36
CA GLY A 113 -4.71 8.43 8.60
C GLY A 113 -4.37 7.55 7.40
N VAL A 114 -5.18 6.53 7.07
CA VAL A 114 -4.98 5.71 5.87
C VAL A 114 -5.55 6.41 4.65
N GLU A 115 -4.70 6.65 3.65
CA GLU A 115 -5.13 7.26 2.40
C GLU A 115 -5.93 6.28 1.55
N THR A 116 -7.16 6.67 1.19
CA THR A 116 -8.05 5.88 0.31
C THR A 116 -8.27 6.60 -1.01
N SER A 117 -8.01 5.93 -2.12
CA SER A 117 -8.15 6.51 -3.45
C SER A 117 -8.67 5.50 -4.47
N THR A 118 -9.24 5.98 -5.58
CA THR A 118 -9.40 5.13 -6.75
C THR A 118 -8.06 4.92 -7.44
N PHE A 119 -7.91 3.83 -8.20
CA PHE A 119 -6.69 3.57 -8.97
C PHE A 119 -6.31 4.77 -9.85
N ASN A 120 -7.26 5.30 -10.61
CA ASN A 120 -7.01 6.48 -11.46
C ASN A 120 -6.60 7.71 -10.63
N GLY A 121 -7.24 7.95 -9.49
CA GLY A 121 -6.88 9.06 -8.60
C GLY A 121 -5.46 8.91 -8.07
N TRP A 122 -5.09 7.72 -7.64
CA TRP A 122 -3.75 7.40 -7.19
C TRP A 122 -2.70 7.55 -8.31
N ALA A 123 -2.93 6.93 -9.48
CA ALA A 123 -2.03 7.02 -10.62
C ALA A 123 -1.81 8.49 -11.07
N LEU A 124 -2.88 9.28 -11.16
CA LEU A 124 -2.79 10.70 -11.48
C LEU A 124 -2.01 11.49 -10.42
N SER A 125 -2.13 11.12 -9.14
CA SER A 125 -1.36 11.78 -8.08
C SER A 125 0.15 11.55 -8.23
N ILE A 126 0.55 10.33 -8.63
CA ILE A 126 1.96 10.00 -8.89
C ILE A 126 2.47 10.75 -10.12
N ILE A 127 1.71 10.71 -11.22
CA ILE A 127 2.10 11.39 -12.46
C ILE A 127 2.27 12.89 -12.24
N ARG A 128 1.36 13.54 -11.51
CA ARG A 128 1.45 14.96 -11.18
C ARG A 128 2.67 15.31 -10.32
N LYS A 129 3.13 14.39 -9.48
CA LYS A 129 4.37 14.58 -8.70
C LYS A 129 5.63 14.39 -9.55
N ALA A 130 5.59 13.44 -10.49
CA ALA A 130 6.75 13.09 -11.32
C ALA A 130 6.95 14.01 -12.50
N VAL A 131 5.89 14.54 -13.08
CA VAL A 131 5.94 15.37 -14.29
C VAL A 131 5.87 16.85 -13.89
N ARG A 132 6.86 17.62 -14.34
CA ARG A 132 6.85 19.10 -14.18
C ARG A 132 5.72 19.69 -15.03
N GLY A 133 4.91 20.56 -14.43
CA GLY A 133 3.74 21.16 -15.05
C GLY A 133 2.45 20.50 -14.56
N ARG A 134 1.33 20.93 -15.13
CA ARG A 134 0.01 20.33 -14.86
C ARG A 134 -0.44 19.57 -16.11
N PRO A 135 -0.08 18.28 -16.25
CA PRO A 135 -0.52 17.53 -17.42
C PRO A 135 -2.05 17.50 -17.44
N PHE A 136 -2.62 17.86 -18.59
CA PHE A 136 -4.05 17.79 -18.82
C PHE A 136 -4.38 16.44 -19.42
N PHE A 137 -5.18 15.67 -18.69
CA PHE A 137 -5.65 14.35 -19.16
C PHE A 137 -7.04 14.48 -19.73
N LYS A 138 -7.23 14.04 -20.97
CA LYS A 138 -8.53 13.82 -21.58
C LYS A 138 -8.87 12.34 -21.45
N PHE A 139 -10.00 12.05 -20.82
CA PHE A 139 -10.58 10.71 -20.84
C PHE A 139 -11.40 10.58 -22.13
N LEU A 140 -10.88 9.86 -23.08
CA LEU A 140 -11.53 9.59 -24.34
C LEU A 140 -11.92 8.12 -24.39
N ASN A 141 -13.09 7.83 -24.98
CA ASN A 141 -13.39 6.48 -25.37
C ASN A 141 -12.44 6.10 -26.50
N VAL A 142 -11.61 5.11 -26.29
CA VAL A 142 -10.70 4.58 -27.31
C VAL A 142 -11.28 3.28 -27.87
N PRO A 143 -11.04 2.96 -29.14
CA PRO A 143 -11.40 1.65 -29.69
C PRO A 143 -10.77 0.50 -28.88
N SER A 144 -11.47 -0.62 -28.79
CA SER A 144 -11.04 -1.79 -27.99
C SER A 144 -9.66 -2.31 -28.39
N PHE A 145 -9.31 -2.28 -29.67
CA PHE A 145 -8.00 -2.70 -30.13
C PHE A 145 -6.86 -1.83 -29.56
N VAL A 146 -7.10 -0.54 -29.28
CA VAL A 146 -6.12 0.34 -28.64
C VAL A 146 -5.92 -0.06 -27.17
N GLU A 147 -6.97 -0.50 -26.48
CA GLU A 147 -6.87 -1.03 -25.12
C GLU A 147 -6.12 -2.35 -25.11
N GLU A 148 -6.41 -3.26 -26.03
CA GLU A 148 -5.68 -4.52 -26.18
C GLU A 148 -4.18 -4.29 -26.39
N ILE A 149 -3.80 -3.38 -27.28
CA ILE A 149 -2.39 -3.02 -27.49
C ILE A 149 -1.77 -2.44 -26.22
N LYS A 150 -2.47 -1.53 -25.51
CA LYS A 150 -1.93 -0.90 -24.29
C LYS A 150 -1.68 -1.89 -23.16
N PHE A 151 -2.47 -2.94 -23.07
CA PHE A 151 -2.37 -3.99 -22.06
C PHE A 151 -1.62 -5.24 -22.55
N SER A 152 -1.03 -5.18 -23.75
CA SER A 152 -0.28 -6.29 -24.27
C SER A 152 1.08 -6.44 -23.58
N GLU A 153 1.57 -7.67 -23.56
CA GLU A 153 2.88 -8.00 -22.99
C GLU A 153 4.03 -7.32 -23.75
N GLU A 154 3.86 -7.12 -25.07
CA GLU A 154 4.83 -6.45 -25.92
C GLU A 154 5.03 -4.99 -25.52
N ILE A 155 3.95 -4.28 -25.20
CA ILE A 155 4.03 -2.90 -24.70
C ILE A 155 4.68 -2.86 -23.32
N LEU A 156 4.36 -3.81 -22.45
CA LEU A 156 5.01 -3.90 -21.13
C LEU A 156 6.53 -4.08 -21.29
N LYS A 157 6.96 -5.04 -22.11
CA LYS A 157 8.39 -5.27 -22.39
C LYS A 157 9.07 -4.05 -23.02
N ALA A 158 8.37 -3.37 -23.94
CA ALA A 158 8.90 -2.15 -24.55
C ALA A 158 9.08 -1.03 -23.52
N LEU A 159 8.14 -0.87 -22.60
CA LEU A 159 8.22 0.11 -21.50
C LEU A 159 9.35 -0.23 -20.52
N GLU A 160 9.48 -1.49 -20.14
CA GLU A 160 10.59 -1.97 -19.27
C GLU A 160 11.94 -1.69 -19.92
N GLY A 161 12.13 -2.04 -21.19
CA GLY A 161 13.35 -1.76 -21.92
C GLY A 161 13.64 -0.27 -22.07
N TRP A 162 12.59 0.55 -22.25
CA TRP A 162 12.75 1.99 -22.28
C TRP A 162 13.19 2.56 -20.93
N VAL A 163 12.55 2.12 -19.83
CA VAL A 163 12.91 2.52 -18.45
C VAL A 163 14.34 2.15 -18.13
N GLU A 164 14.76 0.92 -18.48
CA GLU A 164 16.15 0.46 -18.29
C GLU A 164 17.15 1.32 -19.06
N LYS A 165 16.85 1.61 -20.32
CA LYS A 165 17.69 2.52 -21.15
C LYS A 165 17.82 3.91 -20.53
N GLN A 166 16.71 4.48 -20.00
CA GLN A 166 16.75 5.78 -19.33
C GLN A 166 17.58 5.72 -18.04
N ASN A 167 17.43 4.66 -17.25
CA ASN A 167 18.21 4.47 -16.03
C ASN A 167 19.71 4.35 -16.32
N CYS A 168 20.09 3.59 -17.36
CA CYS A 168 21.50 3.46 -17.78
C CYS A 168 22.08 4.82 -18.22
N ALA A 169 21.34 5.57 -19.02
CA ALA A 169 21.77 6.89 -19.47
C ALA A 169 21.94 7.86 -18.29
N LEU A 170 21.01 7.89 -17.35
CA LEU A 170 21.08 8.74 -16.16
C LEU A 170 22.22 8.32 -15.24
N ASP A 171 22.43 7.01 -15.02
CA ASP A 171 23.55 6.49 -14.23
C ASP A 171 24.90 6.90 -14.84
N ALA A 172 25.03 6.85 -16.16
CA ALA A 172 26.22 7.31 -16.86
C ALA A 172 26.48 8.82 -16.63
N GLN A 173 25.44 9.64 -16.70
CA GLN A 173 25.54 11.08 -16.42
C GLN A 173 25.96 11.36 -14.97
N VAL A 174 25.35 10.65 -14.01
CA VAL A 174 25.72 10.78 -12.58
C VAL A 174 27.17 10.39 -12.35
N LYS A 175 27.62 9.29 -12.93
CA LYS A 175 29.03 8.83 -12.85
C LYS A 175 29.98 9.85 -13.46
N GLU A 176 29.61 10.46 -14.56
CA GLU A 176 30.44 11.52 -15.19
C GLU A 176 30.58 12.73 -14.27
N ILE A 177 29.48 13.20 -13.68
CA ILE A 177 29.52 14.29 -12.70
C ILE A 177 30.40 13.92 -11.50
N PHE A 178 30.27 12.71 -10.97
CA PHE A 178 31.02 12.26 -9.78
C PHE A 178 32.49 11.92 -10.05
N LYS A 179 32.94 11.91 -11.30
CA LYS A 179 34.38 11.79 -11.62
C LYS A 179 35.24 12.85 -10.93
N LYS A 180 34.69 14.04 -10.72
CA LYS A 180 35.35 15.15 -10.02
C LYS A 180 35.55 14.86 -8.53
N TRP A 181 34.81 13.88 -7.97
CA TRP A 181 34.84 13.52 -6.54
C TRP A 181 34.96 12.00 -6.36
N PRO A 182 36.18 11.45 -6.33
CA PRO A 182 36.42 10.01 -6.33
C PRO A 182 35.72 9.26 -5.18
N GLY A 183 35.61 9.89 -4.00
CA GLY A 183 34.91 9.33 -2.85
C GLY A 183 33.41 9.12 -3.11
N LEU A 184 32.75 10.12 -3.70
CA LEU A 184 31.34 10.04 -4.07
C LEU A 184 31.11 9.01 -5.16
N LEU A 185 31.98 8.94 -6.16
CA LEU A 185 31.91 7.96 -7.21
C LEU A 185 32.03 6.52 -6.66
N LYS A 186 32.93 6.31 -5.70
CA LYS A 186 33.08 4.99 -5.03
C LYS A 186 31.83 4.60 -4.25
N SER A 187 31.26 5.52 -3.49
CA SER A 187 30.02 5.30 -2.74
C SER A 187 28.84 5.06 -3.67
N TRP A 188 28.71 5.82 -4.75
CA TRP A 188 27.68 5.62 -5.77
C TRP A 188 27.74 4.22 -6.39
N LYS A 189 28.94 3.76 -6.76
CA LYS A 189 29.14 2.42 -7.31
C LYS A 189 28.79 1.30 -6.32
N LYS A 190 29.01 1.53 -5.02
CA LYS A 190 28.69 0.57 -3.96
C LYS A 190 27.18 0.44 -3.69
N ALA A 191 26.40 1.48 -3.96
CA ALA A 191 24.95 1.50 -3.69
C ALA A 191 24.10 0.57 -4.58
N GLY A 192 24.71 -0.17 -5.51
CA GLY A 192 24.05 -1.26 -6.25
C GLY A 192 23.23 -0.83 -7.46
N ASN A 193 22.49 -1.79 -8.03
CA ASN A 193 21.74 -1.66 -9.31
C ASN A 193 20.26 -1.30 -9.13
N THR A 194 19.88 -0.60 -8.08
CA THR A 194 18.51 -0.09 -7.93
C THR A 194 18.23 1.06 -8.92
N ALA A 195 16.95 1.36 -9.16
CA ALA A 195 16.57 2.48 -10.03
C ALA A 195 17.30 3.78 -9.64
N VAL A 196 17.85 4.48 -10.63
CA VAL A 196 18.81 5.58 -10.42
C VAL A 196 18.20 6.74 -9.64
N LEU A 197 16.94 7.12 -9.90
CA LEU A 197 16.31 8.26 -9.21
C LEU A 197 16.08 8.03 -7.71
N PRO A 198 15.50 6.92 -7.23
CA PRO A 198 15.43 6.61 -5.80
C PRO A 198 16.82 6.58 -5.16
N ARG A 199 17.77 5.88 -5.76
CA ARG A 199 19.15 5.79 -5.29
C ARG A 199 19.82 7.15 -5.17
N LEU A 200 19.61 8.05 -6.13
CA LEU A 200 20.16 9.41 -6.08
C LEU A 200 19.55 10.22 -4.94
N LYS A 201 18.24 10.05 -4.69
CA LYS A 201 17.55 10.72 -3.58
C LYS A 201 18.10 10.27 -2.22
N ASP A 202 18.23 8.97 -2.01
CA ASP A 202 18.78 8.40 -0.79
C ASP A 202 20.24 8.82 -0.58
N PHE A 203 21.04 8.78 -1.64
CA PHE A 203 22.42 9.21 -1.63
C PHE A 203 22.58 10.69 -1.24
N ILE A 204 21.73 11.58 -1.77
CA ILE A 204 21.75 13.01 -1.39
C ILE A 204 21.34 13.20 0.07
N HIS A 205 20.42 12.40 0.58
CA HIS A 205 20.01 12.42 1.98
C HIS A 205 21.17 12.01 2.88
N ASP A 206 21.82 10.89 2.60
CA ASP A 206 22.97 10.38 3.35
C ASP A 206 24.15 11.35 3.35
N VAL A 207 24.42 12.01 2.22
CA VAL A 207 25.47 13.03 2.11
C VAL A 207 25.16 14.27 2.96
N LYS A 208 23.89 14.67 3.08
CA LYS A 208 23.47 15.79 3.93
C LYS A 208 23.57 15.46 5.42
N GLU A 209 23.27 14.24 5.82
CA GLU A 209 23.33 13.82 7.23
C GLU A 209 24.76 13.51 7.70
N SER A 210 25.61 13.07 6.79
CA SER A 210 26.98 12.64 7.12
C SER A 210 27.99 13.77 7.40
N ASN A 211 27.54 15.04 7.45
CA ASN A 211 28.44 16.19 7.70
C ASN A 211 29.77 16.10 6.91
N LEU A 212 29.69 15.75 5.63
CA LEU A 212 30.87 15.76 4.77
C LEU A 212 31.56 17.13 4.87
N PRO A 213 32.88 17.19 5.05
CA PRO A 213 33.60 18.44 5.20
C PRO A 213 33.24 19.34 4.01
N LYS A 214 32.95 20.61 4.32
CA LYS A 214 32.78 21.63 3.30
C LYS A 214 34.06 21.63 2.49
N TYR A 215 33.95 21.21 1.23
CA TYR A 215 35.03 21.33 0.29
C TYR A 215 35.11 22.82 -0.08
N ASP A 216 36.12 23.51 0.47
CA ASP A 216 36.59 24.81 -0.01
C ASP A 216 37.20 24.67 -1.42
#